data_7593bca8f79d415398aa855d1d14b070
#
_entry.id   7593bca8f79d415398aa855d1d14b070
#
_cell.length_a   1.000
_cell.length_b   1.000
_cell.length_c   1.000
_cell.angle_alpha   90.00
_cell.angle_beta   90.00
_cell.angle_gamma   90.00
#
_symmetry.space_group_name_H-M   'P 1'
#
loop_
_entity.id
_entity.type
_entity.pdbx_description
1 polymer ?
#
loop_
_entity_poly.entity_id
_entity_poly.type
_entity_poly.pdbx_seq_one_letter_code
_entity_poly.pdbx_strand_id
1 'polypeptide(L)'
;MSSNTRVADSFKTPVANYQLDTSADNDASVTIPWASRCISIYSRDKQHRWNVNSSSGSTTHFIAQDERLLIRMPDNDGQANKLHARVNGTGTGSLEITAYAEDS
;
A
#
# COMPACT_ATOMS: atom_id res chain seq x y z
N MET A 1 -9.64 26.37 1.60
CA MET A 1 -9.26 25.88 1.62
C MET A 1 -8.57 25.49 1.21
N SER A 2 -8.20 25.34 1.14
CA SER A 2 -7.33 25.02 0.90
C SER A 2 -7.23 24.14 0.20
N SER A 3 -6.91 24.10 -0.42
CA SER A 3 -6.74 23.42 -1.17
C SER A 3 -5.90 22.65 -1.22
N ASN A 4 -5.33 22.68 -0.78
CA ASN A 4 -4.49 21.98 -0.73
C ASN A 4 -5.00 20.88 -0.83
N THR A 5 -5.68 21.00 -1.40
CA THR A 5 -6.10 20.15 -1.57
C THR A 5 -5.55 19.24 -1.43
N ARG A 6 -5.48 19.13 -0.88
CA ARG A 6 -4.68 18.34 -0.60
C ARG A 6 -5.12 17.00 -0.59
N VAL A 7 -4.23 16.07 -0.69
CA VAL A 7 -4.49 14.68 -0.59
C VAL A 7 -5.32 14.38 0.61
N ALA A 8 -5.03 15.03 1.69
CA ALA A 8 -5.76 14.83 2.93
C ALA A 8 -7.23 15.16 2.79
N ASP A 9 -7.57 16.04 1.89
CA ASP A 9 -8.98 16.37 1.67
C ASP A 9 -9.68 15.30 0.86
N SER A 10 -8.94 14.61 0.01
CA SER A 10 -9.51 13.55 -0.83
C SER A 10 -9.66 12.25 -0.08
N PHE A 11 -8.79 12.01 0.90
CA PHE A 11 -8.78 10.75 1.63
C PHE A 11 -9.04 11.03 3.09
N LYS A 12 -10.26 11.46 3.38
CA LYS A 12 -10.54 12.01 4.66
C LYS A 12 -10.56 11.03 5.77
N THR A 13 -11.06 9.83 5.51
CA THR A 13 -11.37 8.91 6.59
C THR A 13 -10.55 7.66 6.45
N PRO A 14 -9.59 7.44 7.35
CA PRO A 14 -8.92 6.15 7.42
C PRO A 14 -9.93 5.09 7.83
N VAL A 15 -10.00 3.99 7.09
CA VAL A 15 -10.93 2.91 7.40
C VAL A 15 -10.23 1.68 7.94
N ALA A 16 -8.93 1.57 7.75
CA ALA A 16 -8.18 0.43 8.27
C ALA A 16 -6.70 0.76 8.29
N ASN A 17 -5.99 0.17 9.25
CA ASN A 17 -4.54 0.24 9.33
C ASN A 17 -4.00 -1.16 9.44
N TYR A 18 -2.90 -1.43 8.74
CA TYR A 18 -2.26 -2.72 8.77
C TYR A 18 -0.76 -2.55 8.91
N GLN A 19 -0.14 -3.52 9.56
CA GLN A 19 1.30 -3.68 9.46
C GLN A 19 1.55 -5.01 8.77
N LEU A 20 2.23 -4.97 7.65
CA LEU A 20 2.55 -6.16 6.87
C LEU A 20 4.01 -6.51 7.08
N ASP A 21 4.26 -7.62 7.74
CA ASP A 21 5.62 -8.09 7.93
C ASP A 21 6.10 -8.71 6.63
N THR A 22 7.30 -8.36 6.23
CA THR A 22 7.83 -8.72 4.91
C THR A 22 9.19 -9.39 5.04
N SER A 23 9.56 -10.11 3.99
CA SER A 23 10.89 -10.69 3.88
C SER A 23 11.34 -10.61 2.44
N ALA A 24 12.62 -10.85 2.21
CA ALA A 24 13.18 -10.86 0.86
C ALA A 24 12.78 -12.13 0.10
N ASP A 25 12.50 -13.20 0.81
CA ASP A 25 12.34 -14.51 0.20
C ASP A 25 10.90 -14.86 -0.16
N ASN A 26 9.93 -14.20 0.44
CA ASN A 26 8.54 -14.57 0.30
C ASN A 26 7.68 -13.36 -0.04
N ASP A 27 6.67 -13.60 -0.86
CA ASP A 27 5.65 -12.61 -1.13
C ASP A 27 4.70 -12.54 0.05
N ALA A 28 4.49 -11.34 0.59
CA ALA A 28 3.51 -11.11 1.64
C ALA A 28 2.36 -10.31 1.05
N SER A 29 1.16 -10.50 1.58
CA SER A 29 0.02 -9.77 1.05
C SER A 29 -0.97 -9.43 2.14
N VAL A 30 -1.77 -8.42 1.88
CA VAL A 30 -2.86 -8.01 2.74
C VAL A 30 -4.04 -7.62 1.87
N THR A 31 -5.24 -7.99 2.31
CA THR A 31 -6.47 -7.64 1.60
C THR A 31 -6.90 -6.23 2.03
N ILE A 32 -7.11 -5.37 1.05
CA ILE A 32 -7.54 -4.00 1.27
C ILE A 32 -9.06 -3.97 1.29
N PRO A 33 -9.69 -3.26 2.23
CA PRO A 33 -11.15 -3.22 2.27
C PRO A 33 -11.73 -2.81 0.93
N TRP A 34 -12.81 -3.47 0.55
CA TRP A 34 -13.43 -3.25 -0.76
C TRP A 34 -13.75 -1.79 -1.03
N ALA A 35 -14.21 -1.09 0.00
CA ALA A 35 -14.61 0.31 -0.14
C ALA A 35 -13.45 1.28 -0.25
N SER A 36 -12.23 0.81 0.00
CA SER A 36 -11.08 1.70 -0.04
C SER A 36 -10.65 1.93 -1.48
N ARG A 37 -10.52 3.19 -1.85
CA ARG A 37 -10.08 3.58 -3.19
C ARG A 37 -8.64 4.03 -3.21
N CYS A 38 -8.02 4.15 -2.05
CA CYS A 38 -6.66 4.64 -1.97
C CYS A 38 -6.02 4.13 -0.69
N ILE A 39 -4.74 3.84 -0.76
CA ILE A 39 -3.97 3.48 0.42
C ILE A 39 -2.71 4.32 0.47
N SER A 40 -2.19 4.52 1.67
CA SER A 40 -0.83 5.00 1.83
C SER A 40 0.00 3.83 2.33
N ILE A 41 1.21 3.72 1.83
CA ILE A 41 2.16 2.73 2.34
C ILE A 41 3.42 3.46 2.79
N TYR A 42 3.97 3.01 3.90
CA TYR A 42 5.23 3.51 4.43
C TYR A 42 6.19 2.34 4.54
N SER A 43 7.36 2.48 3.92
CA SER A 43 8.36 1.43 3.84
C SER A 43 9.31 1.57 5.01
N ARG A 44 9.07 0.77 6.06
CA ARG A 44 9.88 0.86 7.27
C ARG A 44 11.14 0.03 7.12
N ASP A 45 12.28 0.65 7.38
CA ASP A 45 13.59 0.00 7.54
C ASP A 45 14.22 -0.57 6.27
N LYS A 46 13.45 -0.84 5.22
CA LYS A 46 13.96 -1.49 4.01
C LYS A 46 13.28 -0.93 2.78
N GLN A 47 13.97 -1.00 1.65
CA GLN A 47 13.33 -0.79 0.37
C GLN A 47 12.45 -2.00 0.07
N HIS A 48 11.29 -1.78 -0.54
CA HIS A 48 10.37 -2.85 -0.87
C HIS A 48 10.03 -2.83 -2.35
N ARG A 49 9.68 -4.00 -2.88
CA ARG A 49 8.91 -4.13 -4.10
C ARG A 49 7.47 -4.31 -3.71
N TRP A 50 6.56 -3.78 -4.51
CA TRP A 50 5.14 -3.94 -4.22
C TRP A 50 4.35 -4.08 -5.51
N ASN A 51 3.16 -4.65 -5.41
CA ASN A 51 2.25 -4.77 -6.53
C ASN A 51 0.83 -4.86 -5.98
N VAL A 52 -0.15 -4.58 -6.83
CA VAL A 52 -1.55 -4.70 -6.47
C VAL A 52 -2.13 -5.84 -7.30
N ASN A 53 -2.75 -6.79 -6.62
CA ASN A 53 -3.42 -7.94 -7.23
C ASN A 53 -2.51 -8.89 -8.00
N SER A 54 -1.20 -8.79 -7.81
CA SER A 54 -0.21 -9.69 -8.41
C SER A 54 0.96 -9.83 -7.47
N SER A 55 1.72 -10.89 -7.62
CA SER A 55 2.87 -11.15 -6.77
C SER A 55 3.90 -10.03 -6.88
N SER A 56 4.47 -9.66 -5.75
CA SER A 56 5.54 -8.67 -5.70
C SER A 56 6.83 -9.15 -6.39
N GLY A 57 6.95 -10.46 -6.59
CA GLY A 57 8.14 -11.00 -7.24
C GLY A 57 8.26 -10.64 -8.72
N SER A 58 7.15 -10.29 -9.35
CA SER A 58 7.13 -9.99 -10.78
C SER A 58 6.93 -8.52 -11.07
N THR A 59 7.11 -7.65 -10.09
CA THR A 59 6.83 -6.23 -10.24
C THR A 59 8.07 -5.42 -10.50
N THR A 60 7.86 -4.24 -11.10
CA THR A 60 8.88 -3.21 -11.19
C THR A 60 8.57 -2.02 -10.28
N HIS A 61 7.55 -2.13 -9.44
CA HIS A 61 7.19 -1.05 -8.51
C HIS A 61 8.04 -1.15 -7.26
N PHE A 62 8.61 -0.03 -6.85
CA PHE A 62 9.49 0.03 -5.68
C PHE A 62 9.08 1.18 -4.79
N ILE A 63 9.36 1.02 -3.51
CA ILE A 63 9.26 2.11 -2.55
C ILE A 63 10.56 2.11 -1.76
N ALA A 64 11.18 3.28 -1.65
CA ALA A 64 12.46 3.42 -0.97
C ALA A 64 12.31 3.25 0.53
N GLN A 65 13.41 2.92 1.20
CA GLN A 65 13.43 2.86 2.65
C GLN A 65 12.95 4.18 3.23
N ASP A 66 12.04 4.11 4.19
CA ASP A 66 11.47 5.27 4.89
C ASP A 66 10.69 6.22 3.99
N GLU A 67 10.26 5.77 2.84
CA GLU A 67 9.41 6.53 1.94
C GLU A 67 7.94 6.20 2.19
N ARG A 68 7.07 7.18 1.94
CA ARG A 68 5.62 7.00 1.98
C ARG A 68 5.07 7.27 0.58
N LEU A 69 4.21 6.39 0.11
CA LEU A 69 3.53 6.54 -1.18
C LEU A 69 2.02 6.47 -0.99
N LEU A 70 1.31 7.21 -1.83
CA LEU A 70 -0.13 7.08 -1.95
C LEU A 70 -0.41 6.31 -3.24
N ILE A 71 -1.25 5.31 -3.13
CA ILE A 71 -1.57 4.42 -4.25
C ILE A 71 -3.07 4.36 -4.42
N ARG A 72 -3.54 4.67 -5.63
CA ARG A 72 -4.95 4.52 -5.93
C ARG A 72 -5.23 3.06 -6.26
N MET A 73 -6.30 2.54 -5.68
CA MET A 73 -6.68 1.15 -5.91
C MET A 73 -7.46 1.04 -7.22
N PRO A 74 -7.14 0.04 -8.03
CA PRO A 74 -7.90 -0.20 -9.26
C PRO A 74 -9.29 -0.73 -8.95
N ASP A 75 -10.17 -0.62 -9.92
CA ASP A 75 -11.46 -1.28 -9.86
C ASP A 75 -11.23 -2.76 -10.16
N ASN A 76 -11.67 -3.62 -9.26
CA ASN A 76 -11.42 -5.06 -9.37
C ASN A 76 -12.72 -5.83 -9.48
N ASP A 77 -13.62 -5.35 -10.33
CA ASP A 77 -14.90 -6.01 -10.61
C ASP A 77 -15.69 -6.32 -9.35
N GLY A 78 -15.73 -5.37 -8.44
CA GLY A 78 -16.47 -5.51 -7.19
C GLY A 78 -15.79 -6.35 -6.14
N GLN A 79 -14.57 -6.77 -6.38
CA GLN A 79 -13.81 -7.56 -5.43
C GLN A 79 -12.77 -6.72 -4.71
N ALA A 80 -12.38 -7.15 -3.52
CA ALA A 80 -11.34 -6.47 -2.77
C ALA A 80 -9.99 -6.59 -3.49
N ASN A 81 -9.17 -5.57 -3.34
CA ASN A 81 -7.82 -5.57 -3.86
C ASN A 81 -6.88 -6.19 -2.83
N LYS A 82 -5.76 -6.70 -3.28
CA LYS A 82 -4.68 -7.16 -2.41
C LYS A 82 -3.41 -6.40 -2.72
N LEU A 83 -2.75 -5.95 -1.66
CA LEU A 83 -1.41 -5.39 -1.79
C LEU A 83 -0.40 -6.49 -1.49
N HIS A 84 0.54 -6.68 -2.40
CA HIS A 84 1.63 -7.63 -2.26
C HIS A 84 2.93 -6.87 -2.09
N ALA A 85 3.82 -7.37 -1.25
CA ALA A 85 5.11 -6.73 -1.05
C ALA A 85 6.16 -7.72 -0.57
N ARG A 86 7.42 -7.39 -0.86
CA ARG A 86 8.57 -8.10 -0.30
C ARG A 86 9.72 -7.13 -0.18
N VAL A 87 10.65 -7.44 0.69
CA VAL A 87 11.87 -6.66 0.81
C VAL A 87 12.66 -6.78 -0.48
N ASN A 88 13.14 -5.65 -0.99
CA ASN A 88 14.02 -5.64 -2.14
C ASN A 88 15.45 -5.64 -1.65
N GLY A 89 15.99 -6.84 -1.48
CA GLY A 89 17.32 -7.01 -0.93
C GLY A 89 17.39 -8.26 -0.08
N THR A 90 17.80 -8.11 1.17
CA THR A 90 17.92 -9.23 2.09
C THR A 90 17.26 -8.91 3.41
N GLY A 91 16.90 -9.96 4.14
CA GLY A 91 16.37 -9.82 5.48
C GLY A 91 14.89 -9.58 5.52
N THR A 92 14.46 -8.93 6.60
CA THR A 92 13.05 -8.70 6.86
C THR A 92 12.79 -7.21 7.07
N GLY A 93 11.55 -6.81 6.86
CA GLY A 93 11.12 -5.45 7.09
C GLY A 93 9.63 -5.40 7.31
N SER A 94 9.04 -4.24 7.15
CA SER A 94 7.60 -4.11 7.25
C SER A 94 7.10 -2.94 6.43
N LEU A 95 5.82 -3.02 6.05
CA LEU A 95 5.10 -1.89 5.49
C LEU A 95 3.98 -1.51 6.44
N GLU A 96 3.81 -0.22 6.64
CA GLU A 96 2.65 0.30 7.35
C GLU A 96 1.68 0.82 6.32
N ILE A 97 0.45 0.32 6.38
CA ILE A 97 -0.54 0.57 5.36
C ILE A 97 -1.77 1.20 5.99
N THR A 98 -2.22 2.31 5.44
CA THR A 98 -3.48 2.92 5.83
C THR A 98 -4.40 2.94 4.62
N ALA A 99 -5.59 2.38 4.79
CA ALA A 99 -6.61 2.39 3.74
C ALA A 99 -7.59 3.51 4.03
N TYR A 100 -7.97 4.24 3.00
CA TYR A 100 -8.85 5.40 3.13
C TYR A 100 -10.11 5.20 2.33
N ALA A 101 -11.23 5.65 2.87
CA ALA A 101 -12.44 5.81 2.10
C ALA A 101 -12.35 7.14 1.39
N GLU A 102 -12.61 7.11 0.10
CA GLU A 102 -12.59 8.32 -0.71
C GLU A 102 -13.86 9.09 -0.47
N ASP A 103 -13.73 10.37 -0.22
CA ASP A 103 -14.89 11.22 -0.12
C ASP A 103 -15.53 11.43 -1.46
N SER A 104 -16.78 11.42 -1.53
CA SER A 104 -17.48 11.66 -2.78
C SER A 104 -17.89 13.11 -2.93
#